data_dfca092195868b8523a20bc98a407a1c
#
_entry.id   dfca092195868b8523a20bc98a407a1c
#
_cell.length_a   1.000
_cell.length_b   1.000
_cell.length_c   1.000
_cell.angle_alpha   90.00
_cell.angle_beta   90.00
_cell.angle_gamma   90.00
#
_symmetry.space_group_name_H-M   'P 1'
#
loop_
_entity.id
_entity.type
_entity.pdbx_description
1 polymer ?
#
loop_
_entity_poly.entity_id
_entity_poly.type
_entity_poly.pdbx_seq_one_letter_code
_entity_poly.pdbx_strand_id
1 'polypeptide(L)'
;MKSGESRALTAGEIALGRSVFGDEIAWTKIRIIQAPRLGFGAMVPFGRTIVFSKWRAAHDFSGAAMWDQGWFVHELAHVWQAARGVVLAAAKFNALGKGAYAYEPHAPKLSSYNIERQAEIARHLFLARAGAP
;
A
#
# COMPACT_ATOMS: atom_id res chain seq x y z
N MET A 1 15.09 -8.12 7.35
CA MET A 1 14.23 -7.71 8.49
C MET A 1 13.71 -8.97 9.17
N LYS A 2 13.78 -8.99 10.48
CA LYS A 2 13.34 -10.16 11.25
C LYS A 2 11.84 -10.08 11.53
N SER A 3 11.24 -11.24 11.81
CA SER A 3 9.83 -11.32 12.20
C SER A 3 9.49 -10.41 13.37
N GLY A 4 8.43 -9.65 13.27
CA GLY A 4 7.98 -8.72 14.30
C GLY A 4 8.77 -7.43 14.40
N GLU A 5 9.86 -7.31 13.65
CA GLU A 5 10.70 -6.12 13.66
C GLU A 5 10.06 -5.03 12.80
N SER A 6 10.15 -3.79 13.25
CA SER A 6 9.68 -2.65 12.47
C SER A 6 10.86 -1.78 12.05
N ARG A 7 10.72 -1.11 10.92
CA ARG A 7 11.72 -0.18 10.42
C ARG A 7 11.08 1.03 9.74
N ALA A 8 11.83 2.11 9.64
CA ALA A 8 11.45 3.25 8.82
C ALA A 8 11.64 2.92 7.34
N LEU A 9 11.10 3.75 6.46
CA LEU A 9 11.38 3.63 5.03
C LEU A 9 12.83 4.01 4.74
N THR A 10 13.43 3.34 3.77
CA THR A 10 14.75 3.74 3.26
C THR A 10 14.63 4.99 2.39
N ALA A 11 15.76 5.65 2.14
CA ALA A 11 15.78 6.81 1.24
C ALA A 11 15.28 6.44 -0.16
N GLY A 12 15.63 5.25 -0.66
CA GLY A 12 15.18 4.77 -1.96
C GLY A 12 13.68 4.52 -1.98
N GLU A 13 13.13 3.97 -0.91
CA GLU A 13 11.68 3.76 -0.79
C GLU A 13 10.92 5.08 -0.76
N ILE A 14 11.44 6.07 -0.04
CA ILE A 14 10.84 7.41 0.00
C ILE A 14 10.87 8.03 -1.39
N ALA A 15 12.00 7.96 -2.11
CA ALA A 15 12.11 8.49 -3.46
C ALA A 15 11.11 7.82 -4.39
N LEU A 16 10.99 6.49 -4.30
CA LEU A 16 10.02 5.74 -5.08
C LEU A 16 8.59 6.19 -4.78
N GLY A 17 8.25 6.31 -3.51
CA GLY A 17 6.91 6.75 -3.11
C GLY A 17 6.61 8.17 -3.54
N ARG A 18 7.56 9.09 -3.40
CA ARG A 18 7.40 10.47 -3.84
C ARG A 18 7.17 10.59 -5.34
N SER A 19 7.72 9.69 -6.12
CA SER A 19 7.50 9.70 -7.57
C SER A 19 6.04 9.46 -7.95
N VAL A 20 5.26 8.83 -7.05
CA VAL A 20 3.85 8.53 -7.27
C VAL A 20 2.95 9.48 -6.49
N PHE A 21 3.26 9.75 -5.21
CA PHE A 21 2.36 10.46 -4.28
C PHE A 21 2.85 11.86 -3.88
N GLY A 22 4.04 12.26 -4.32
CA GLY A 22 4.58 13.58 -3.96
C GLY A 22 4.83 13.71 -2.46
N ASP A 23 4.51 14.87 -1.91
CA ASP A 23 4.77 15.17 -0.51
C ASP A 23 3.52 15.08 0.37
N GLU A 24 2.46 14.46 -0.11
CA GLU A 24 1.21 14.33 0.64
C GLU A 24 1.29 13.33 1.79
N ILE A 25 2.34 12.51 1.83
CA ILE A 25 2.56 11.50 2.88
C ILE A 25 3.68 11.97 3.80
N ALA A 26 3.52 11.77 5.10
CA ALA A 26 4.57 12.04 6.07
C ALA A 26 5.61 10.90 6.04
N TRP A 27 6.48 10.92 5.05
CA TRP A 27 7.38 9.81 4.72
C TRP A 27 8.22 9.32 5.89
N THR A 28 8.70 10.24 6.74
CA THR A 28 9.56 9.87 7.87
C THR A 28 8.81 9.19 9.01
N LYS A 29 7.48 9.21 8.97
CA LYS A 29 6.64 8.61 10.02
C LYS A 29 6.09 7.24 9.62
N ILE A 30 6.38 6.77 8.41
CA ILE A 30 5.90 5.48 7.95
C ILE A 30 6.81 4.38 8.47
N ARG A 31 6.20 3.28 8.90
CA ARG A 31 6.92 2.09 9.40
C ARG A 31 6.49 0.87 8.62
N ILE A 32 7.43 -0.04 8.43
CA ILE A 32 7.16 -1.35 7.86
C ILE A 32 7.39 -2.40 8.94
N ILE A 33 6.47 -3.34 9.06
CA ILE A 33 6.55 -4.44 10.01
C ILE A 33 6.42 -5.75 9.24
N GLN A 34 7.26 -6.72 9.58
CA GLN A 34 7.10 -8.08 9.09
C GLN A 34 6.30 -8.88 10.11
N ALA A 35 5.12 -9.37 9.71
CA ALA A 35 4.24 -10.13 10.58
C ALA A 35 4.32 -11.62 10.21
N PRO A 36 4.87 -12.46 11.09
CA PRO A 36 5.07 -13.88 10.76
C PRO A 36 3.77 -14.66 10.64
N ARG A 37 2.70 -14.19 11.29
CA ARG A 37 1.42 -14.89 11.29
C ARG A 37 0.43 -14.40 10.25
N LEU A 38 0.81 -13.38 9.50
CA LEU A 38 0.03 -12.95 8.34
C LEU A 38 0.35 -13.92 7.21
N GLY A 39 -0.52 -14.83 6.86
CA GLY A 39 -0.25 -15.91 5.92
C GLY A 39 0.54 -15.47 4.69
N PHE A 40 -0.01 -14.56 3.90
CA PHE A 40 0.69 -13.93 2.78
C PHE A 40 0.06 -12.58 2.49
N GLY A 41 0.78 -11.71 1.76
CA GLY A 41 0.26 -10.42 1.37
C GLY A 41 0.74 -9.28 2.26
N ALA A 42 -0.06 -8.23 2.31
CA ALA A 42 0.25 -7.02 3.05
C ALA A 42 -1.02 -6.30 3.46
N MET A 43 -0.92 -5.39 4.43
CA MET A 43 -2.05 -4.59 4.87
C MET A 43 -1.55 -3.29 5.51
N VAL A 44 -2.43 -2.29 5.56
CA VAL A 44 -2.17 -1.02 6.24
C VAL A 44 -3.26 -0.82 7.30
N PRO A 45 -3.06 -1.37 8.51
CA PRO A 45 -4.13 -1.33 9.52
C PRO A 45 -4.37 0.05 10.11
N PHE A 46 -3.34 0.89 10.24
CA PHE A 46 -3.42 2.16 10.96
C PHE A 46 -2.95 3.37 10.16
N GLY A 47 -2.81 3.25 8.85
CA GLY A 47 -2.50 4.38 7.98
C GLY A 47 -1.04 4.81 7.91
N ARG A 48 -0.22 4.49 8.90
CA ARG A 48 1.22 4.82 8.91
C ARG A 48 2.11 3.60 9.05
N THR A 49 1.51 2.44 9.19
CA THR A 49 2.23 1.19 9.35
C THR A 49 1.81 0.25 8.24
N ILE A 50 2.77 -0.23 7.48
CA ILE A 50 2.55 -1.25 6.46
C ILE A 50 3.02 -2.57 7.03
N VAL A 51 2.12 -3.55 7.08
CA VAL A 51 2.43 -4.88 7.59
C VAL A 51 2.58 -5.82 6.40
N PHE A 52 3.74 -6.42 6.25
CA PHE A 52 3.99 -7.41 5.20
C PHE A 52 4.17 -8.80 5.81
N SER A 53 3.72 -9.82 5.08
CA SER A 53 4.04 -11.20 5.44
C SER A 53 5.54 -11.43 5.27
N LYS A 54 6.06 -12.48 5.91
CA LYS A 54 7.49 -12.82 5.76
C LYS A 54 7.88 -13.10 4.31
N TRP A 55 6.92 -13.49 3.48
CA TRP A 55 7.16 -13.81 2.07
C TRP A 55 7.20 -12.57 1.18
N ARG A 56 6.66 -11.45 1.67
CA ARG A 56 6.56 -10.20 0.90
C ARG A 56 7.46 -9.10 1.43
N ALA A 57 7.93 -9.21 2.68
CA ALA A 57 8.77 -8.17 3.26
C ALA A 57 10.13 -8.12 2.57
N ALA A 58 10.62 -6.93 2.33
CA ALA A 58 11.95 -6.70 1.78
C ALA A 58 12.72 -5.76 2.71
N HIS A 59 14.05 -5.87 2.68
CA HIS A 59 14.92 -4.93 3.44
C HIS A 59 14.87 -3.54 2.84
N ASP A 60 14.67 -3.46 1.53
CA ASP A 60 14.59 -2.21 0.79
C ASP A 60 13.83 -2.49 -0.51
N PHE A 61 12.60 -2.02 -0.59
CA PHE A 61 11.78 -2.26 -1.78
C PHE A 61 12.32 -1.56 -3.03
N SER A 62 13.10 -0.48 -2.88
CA SER A 62 13.67 0.19 -4.04
C SER A 62 14.68 -0.69 -4.78
N GLY A 63 15.25 -1.68 -4.11
CA GLY A 63 16.13 -2.67 -4.73
C GLY A 63 15.45 -4.00 -5.05
N ALA A 64 14.15 -4.12 -4.80
CA ALA A 64 13.42 -5.35 -5.02
C ALA A 64 13.01 -5.51 -6.48
N ALA A 65 12.51 -6.71 -6.82
CA ALA A 65 11.96 -6.95 -8.15
C ALA A 65 10.80 -5.99 -8.43
N MET A 66 10.58 -5.68 -9.71
CA MET A 66 9.55 -4.73 -10.13
C MET A 66 8.16 -5.10 -9.61
N TRP A 67 7.86 -6.39 -9.59
CA TRP A 67 6.61 -6.89 -9.04
C TRP A 67 6.42 -6.49 -7.58
N ASP A 68 7.47 -6.64 -6.77
CA ASP A 68 7.42 -6.28 -5.35
C ASP A 68 7.35 -4.78 -5.14
N GLN A 69 8.04 -4.01 -5.99
CA GLN A 69 7.92 -2.55 -5.96
C GLN A 69 6.48 -2.12 -6.24
N GLY A 70 5.82 -2.76 -7.19
CA GLY A 70 4.41 -2.50 -7.49
C GLY A 70 3.51 -2.74 -6.28
N TRP A 71 3.71 -3.81 -5.56
CA TRP A 71 2.94 -4.10 -4.37
C TRP A 71 3.24 -3.12 -3.24
N PHE A 72 4.48 -2.67 -3.12
CA PHE A 72 4.83 -1.60 -2.18
C PHE A 72 4.05 -0.31 -2.51
N VAL A 73 3.97 0.06 -3.78
CA VAL A 73 3.19 1.23 -4.22
C VAL A 73 1.70 1.04 -3.89
N HIS A 74 1.16 -0.16 -4.10
CA HIS A 74 -0.22 -0.47 -3.74
C HIS A 74 -0.48 -0.18 -2.25
N GLU A 75 0.40 -0.67 -1.37
CA GLU A 75 0.23 -0.42 0.07
C GLU A 75 0.46 1.05 0.43
N LEU A 76 1.38 1.73 -0.23
CA LEU A 76 1.55 3.17 -0.05
C LEU A 76 0.30 3.96 -0.44
N ALA A 77 -0.46 3.47 -1.43
CA ALA A 77 -1.72 4.10 -1.78
C ALA A 77 -2.70 4.11 -0.60
N HIS A 78 -2.72 3.04 0.19
CA HIS A 78 -3.53 3.01 1.40
C HIS A 78 -3.04 4.01 2.46
N VAL A 79 -1.71 4.17 2.60
CA VAL A 79 -1.13 5.20 3.46
C VAL A 79 -1.57 6.59 2.98
N TRP A 80 -1.53 6.83 1.67
CA TRP A 80 -1.97 8.09 1.08
C TRP A 80 -3.45 8.35 1.34
N GLN A 81 -4.30 7.32 1.20
CA GLN A 81 -5.74 7.44 1.49
C GLN A 81 -5.96 7.82 2.95
N ALA A 82 -5.26 7.19 3.88
CA ALA A 82 -5.37 7.52 5.30
C ALA A 82 -4.90 8.96 5.58
N ALA A 83 -3.86 9.42 4.91
CA ALA A 83 -3.38 10.80 5.04
C ALA A 83 -4.42 11.81 4.55
N ARG A 84 -5.32 11.40 3.65
CA ARG A 84 -6.41 12.22 3.15
C ARG A 84 -7.70 12.06 3.96
N GLY A 85 -7.64 11.39 5.10
CA GLY A 85 -8.77 11.27 6.02
C GLY A 85 -9.64 10.03 5.82
N VAL A 86 -9.25 9.10 4.98
CA VAL A 86 -10.00 7.85 4.80
C VAL A 86 -9.76 6.94 6.01
N VAL A 87 -10.84 6.43 6.61
CA VAL A 87 -10.76 5.44 7.67
C VAL A 87 -10.74 4.06 7.03
N LEU A 88 -9.55 3.50 6.86
CA LEU A 88 -9.35 2.29 6.08
C LEU A 88 -10.13 1.08 6.62
N ALA A 89 -10.15 0.90 7.94
CA ALA A 89 -10.86 -0.23 8.54
C ALA A 89 -12.36 -0.18 8.24
N ALA A 90 -12.97 1.00 8.37
CA ALA A 90 -14.40 1.18 8.08
C ALA A 90 -14.68 0.96 6.60
N ALA A 91 -13.81 1.49 5.73
CA ALA A 91 -13.97 1.31 4.29
C ALA A 91 -13.90 -0.17 3.90
N LYS A 92 -12.94 -0.92 4.45
CA LYS A 92 -12.83 -2.36 4.19
C LYS A 92 -14.03 -3.14 4.71
N PHE A 93 -14.50 -2.79 5.91
CA PHE A 93 -15.67 -3.44 6.49
C PHE A 93 -16.89 -3.28 5.58
N ASN A 94 -17.11 -2.09 5.04
CA ASN A 94 -18.23 -1.82 4.15
C ASN A 94 -18.16 -2.61 2.84
N ALA A 95 -17.00 -3.10 2.45
CA ALA A 95 -16.83 -3.85 1.21
C ALA A 95 -17.19 -5.31 1.32
N LEU A 96 -17.21 -5.87 2.51
CA LEU A 96 -17.38 -7.32 2.68
C LEU A 96 -18.67 -7.84 2.04
N GLY A 97 -19.71 -7.00 1.95
CA GLY A 97 -20.96 -7.37 1.32
C GLY A 97 -21.10 -7.00 -0.16
N LYS A 98 -20.06 -6.39 -0.77
CA LYS A 98 -20.16 -5.82 -2.12
C LYS A 98 -19.10 -6.30 -3.10
N GLY A 99 -18.22 -7.20 -2.67
CA GLY A 99 -17.10 -7.63 -3.49
C GLY A 99 -16.06 -6.52 -3.61
N ALA A 100 -15.03 -6.57 -2.76
CA ALA A 100 -14.06 -5.48 -2.54
C ALA A 100 -13.39 -4.97 -3.81
N TYR A 101 -13.22 -5.82 -4.81
CA TYR A 101 -12.47 -5.48 -6.02
C TYR A 101 -13.37 -5.29 -7.23
N ALA A 102 -14.67 -5.45 -7.09
CA ALA A 102 -15.61 -5.25 -8.19
C ALA A 102 -15.74 -3.76 -8.49
N TYR A 103 -15.71 -3.41 -9.77
CA TYR A 103 -15.90 -2.03 -10.19
C TYR A 103 -17.38 -1.68 -10.28
N GLU A 104 -17.75 -0.59 -9.63
CA GLU A 104 -19.11 -0.10 -9.65
C GLU A 104 -19.09 1.39 -10.03
N PRO A 105 -19.43 1.72 -11.29
CA PRO A 105 -19.24 3.09 -11.79
C PRO A 105 -20.12 4.12 -11.12
N HIS A 106 -21.16 3.70 -10.43
CA HIS A 106 -22.12 4.61 -9.79
C HIS A 106 -21.82 4.88 -8.32
N ALA A 107 -20.77 4.31 -7.76
CA ALA A 107 -20.40 4.57 -6.39
C ALA A 107 -19.90 6.00 -6.26
N PRO A 108 -20.61 6.89 -5.55
CA PRO A 108 -20.26 8.31 -5.54
C PRO A 108 -19.16 8.66 -4.55
N LYS A 109 -18.79 7.76 -3.67
CA LYS A 109 -17.87 8.02 -2.59
C LYS A 109 -16.83 6.92 -2.49
N LEU A 110 -15.71 7.25 -1.83
CA LEU A 110 -14.68 6.30 -1.54
C LEU A 110 -15.25 5.22 -0.61
N SER A 111 -15.46 4.03 -1.14
CA SER A 111 -15.81 2.84 -0.41
C SER A 111 -14.60 1.92 -0.40
N SER A 112 -14.69 0.76 0.24
CA SER A 112 -13.51 -0.10 0.30
C SER A 112 -13.13 -0.68 -1.06
N TYR A 113 -14.07 -0.92 -1.97
CA TYR A 113 -13.65 -1.31 -3.32
C TYR A 113 -12.98 -0.14 -4.04
N ASN A 114 -13.38 1.11 -3.73
CA ASN A 114 -12.71 2.28 -4.28
C ASN A 114 -11.29 2.42 -3.74
N ILE A 115 -11.04 2.14 -2.46
CA ILE A 115 -9.68 2.22 -1.94
C ILE A 115 -8.79 1.16 -2.56
N GLU A 116 -9.29 -0.05 -2.76
CA GLU A 116 -8.52 -1.10 -3.42
C GLU A 116 -8.29 -0.78 -4.90
N ARG A 117 -9.31 -0.27 -5.59
CA ARG A 117 -9.17 0.11 -7.00
C ARG A 117 -8.18 1.26 -7.16
N GLN A 118 -8.21 2.26 -6.30
CA GLN A 118 -7.24 3.35 -6.34
C GLN A 118 -5.83 2.83 -6.12
N ALA A 119 -5.66 1.90 -5.19
CA ALA A 119 -4.37 1.30 -4.93
C ALA A 119 -3.86 0.52 -6.15
N GLU A 120 -4.75 -0.20 -6.85
CA GLU A 120 -4.38 -0.93 -8.07
C GLU A 120 -4.07 0.03 -9.21
N ILE A 121 -4.79 1.14 -9.33
CA ILE A 121 -4.47 2.15 -10.34
C ILE A 121 -3.08 2.71 -10.08
N ALA A 122 -2.75 3.03 -8.85
CA ALA A 122 -1.42 3.54 -8.50
C ALA A 122 -0.33 2.51 -8.84
N ARG A 123 -0.56 1.25 -8.53
CA ARG A 123 0.37 0.16 -8.83
C ARG A 123 0.59 0.03 -10.34
N HIS A 124 -0.48 0.01 -11.11
CA HIS A 124 -0.40 -0.12 -12.56
C HIS A 124 0.29 1.09 -13.20
N LEU A 125 -0.01 2.30 -12.75
CA LEU A 125 0.66 3.49 -13.25
C LEU A 125 2.17 3.46 -12.95
N PHE A 126 2.53 3.06 -11.75
CA PHE A 126 3.94 2.93 -11.39
C PHE A 126 4.64 1.93 -12.31
N LEU A 127 4.05 0.74 -12.47
CA LEU A 127 4.65 -0.30 -13.31
C LEU A 127 4.76 0.14 -14.77
N ALA A 128 3.75 0.82 -15.30
CA ALA A 128 3.77 1.33 -16.67
C ALA A 128 4.87 2.36 -16.85
N ARG A 129 5.03 3.29 -15.91
CA ARG A 129 6.10 4.31 -15.98
C ARG A 129 7.48 3.71 -15.86
N ALA A 130 7.61 2.62 -15.12
CA ALA A 130 8.87 1.92 -14.95
C ALA A 130 9.21 1.02 -16.15
N GLY A 131 8.31 0.91 -17.12
CA GLY A 131 8.52 0.07 -18.30
C GLY A 131 8.28 -1.41 -18.04
N ALA A 132 7.59 -1.76 -16.96
CA ALA A 132 7.25 -3.15 -16.68
C ALA A 132 6.14 -3.63 -17.63
N PRO A 133 6.19 -4.90 -18.07
CA PRO A 133 5.15 -5.45 -18.94
C PRO A 133 3.81 -5.64 -18.21
#